data_aa75c5d84e3c9a70a6700fdc47dc9545
#
_entry.id   aa75c5d84e3c9a70a6700fdc47dc9545
#
_cell.length_a   1.000
_cell.length_b   1.000
_cell.length_c   1.000
_cell.angle_alpha   90.00
_cell.angle_beta   90.00
_cell.angle_gamma   90.00
#
_symmetry.space_group_name_H-M   'P 1'
#
loop_
_entity.id
_entity.type
_entity.pdbx_description
1 polymer ?
#
loop_
_entity_poly.entity_id
_entity_poly.type
_entity_poly.pdbx_seq_one_letter_code
_entity_poly.pdbx_strand_id
1 'polypeptide(L)'
;MEYVTLSNGVKMPKLGFGVFQIAKEDCERCVLDAIKIGYRHIDTAQSYFNEEEVGNAISKCGIPREELFITTKVWIDNYGYDKAKQSILKSMKKLKVEYIDLVLLHQPFSDYYGAYRALQELYGEGKIRAIGVSNFSPDRLADIAA
;
A
#
# COMPACT_ATOMS: atom_id res chain seq x y z
N MET A 1 -3.05 -18.57 9.64
CA MET A 1 -2.55 -17.18 9.41
C MET A 1 -2.85 -16.34 10.64
N GLU A 2 -1.84 -15.68 11.20
CA GLU A 2 -2.03 -14.76 12.31
C GLU A 2 -2.28 -13.34 11.80
N TYR A 3 -3.14 -12.60 12.51
CA TYR A 3 -3.54 -11.24 12.16
C TYR A 3 -3.28 -10.29 13.31
N VAL A 4 -3.03 -9.02 12.98
CA VAL A 4 -3.11 -7.91 13.92
C VAL A 4 -4.35 -7.08 13.54
N THR A 5 -5.05 -6.58 14.57
CA THR A 5 -6.20 -5.70 14.34
C THR A 5 -5.74 -4.25 14.42
N LEU A 6 -5.91 -3.51 13.33
CA LEU A 6 -5.58 -2.09 13.28
C LEU A 6 -6.59 -1.27 14.10
N SER A 7 -6.25 0.00 14.39
CA SER A 7 -7.09 0.87 15.25
C SER A 7 -8.51 1.05 14.74
N ASN A 8 -8.74 0.89 13.44
CA ASN A 8 -10.06 1.00 12.83
C ASN A 8 -10.78 -0.36 12.65
N GLY A 9 -10.24 -1.44 13.25
CA GLY A 9 -10.84 -2.78 13.19
C GLY A 9 -10.43 -3.63 11.99
N VAL A 10 -9.67 -3.08 11.04
CA VAL A 10 -9.19 -3.85 9.88
C VAL A 10 -8.16 -4.88 10.34
N LYS A 11 -8.31 -6.11 9.88
CA LYS A 11 -7.37 -7.21 10.17
C LYS A 11 -6.29 -7.27 9.11
N MET A 12 -5.03 -7.22 9.53
CA MET A 12 -3.86 -7.29 8.67
C MET A 12 -3.07 -8.57 8.99
N PRO A 13 -2.72 -9.39 7.98
CA PRO A 13 -1.83 -10.54 8.22
C PRO A 13 -0.50 -10.07 8.78
N LYS A 14 -0.03 -10.72 9.85
CA LYS A 14 1.27 -10.38 10.47
C LYS A 14 2.44 -10.72 9.55
N LEU A 15 2.31 -11.79 8.77
CA LEU A 15 3.32 -12.20 7.82
C LEU A 15 2.98 -11.65 6.44
N GLY A 16 3.90 -10.90 5.85
CA GLY A 16 3.75 -10.33 4.51
C GLY A 16 4.97 -10.58 3.65
N PHE A 17 4.78 -10.50 2.34
CA PHE A 17 5.83 -10.61 1.34
C PHE A 17 6.10 -9.23 0.74
N GLY A 18 7.32 -8.72 0.94
CA GLY A 18 7.75 -7.43 0.40
C GLY A 18 8.52 -7.59 -0.91
N VAL A 19 8.27 -6.67 -1.85
CA VAL A 19 8.89 -6.71 -3.19
C VAL A 19 9.95 -5.64 -3.41
N PHE A 20 10.43 -5.00 -2.35
CA PHE A 20 11.52 -4.05 -2.45
C PHE A 20 12.76 -4.71 -3.08
N GLN A 21 13.34 -4.05 -4.08
CA GLN A 21 14.52 -4.54 -4.83
C GLN A 21 14.32 -5.82 -5.64
N ILE A 22 13.10 -6.28 -5.83
CA ILE A 22 12.82 -7.34 -6.80
C ILE A 22 12.69 -6.68 -8.19
N ALA A 23 13.49 -7.16 -9.13
CA ALA A 23 13.48 -6.65 -10.51
C ALA A 23 12.10 -6.86 -11.16
N LYS A 24 11.71 -5.95 -12.05
CA LYS A 24 10.42 -6.03 -12.75
C LYS A 24 10.20 -7.39 -13.40
N GLU A 25 11.23 -7.92 -14.04
CA GLU A 25 11.20 -9.19 -14.77
C GLU A 25 10.84 -10.38 -13.89
N ASP A 26 11.15 -10.29 -12.58
CA ASP A 26 10.94 -11.37 -11.63
C ASP A 26 9.75 -11.13 -10.70
N CYS A 27 9.30 -9.89 -10.58
CA CYS A 27 8.36 -9.50 -9.53
C CYS A 27 7.01 -10.24 -9.62
N GLU A 28 6.42 -10.33 -10.80
CA GLU A 28 5.15 -11.03 -10.98
C GLU A 28 5.27 -12.49 -10.55
N ARG A 29 6.32 -13.18 -11.01
CA ARG A 29 6.58 -14.58 -10.64
C ARG A 29 6.79 -14.75 -9.13
N CYS A 30 7.59 -13.89 -8.52
CA CYS A 30 7.86 -13.96 -7.08
C CYS A 30 6.59 -13.77 -6.26
N VAL A 31 5.72 -12.85 -6.64
CA VAL A 31 4.44 -12.63 -5.94
C VAL A 31 3.51 -13.82 -6.10
N LEU A 32 3.42 -14.39 -7.32
CA LEU A 32 2.62 -15.58 -7.57
C LEU A 32 3.12 -16.76 -6.73
N ASP A 33 4.43 -16.97 -6.65
CA ASP A 33 5.03 -18.01 -5.84
C ASP A 33 4.73 -17.79 -4.34
N ALA A 34 4.86 -16.55 -3.86
CA ALA A 34 4.55 -16.20 -2.48
C ALA A 34 3.08 -16.52 -2.13
N ILE A 35 2.15 -16.13 -3.01
CA ILE A 35 0.72 -16.41 -2.80
C ILE A 35 0.45 -17.92 -2.83
N LYS A 36 1.10 -18.65 -3.72
CA LYS A 36 0.97 -20.10 -3.84
C LYS A 36 1.37 -20.84 -2.57
N ILE A 37 2.43 -20.38 -1.90
CA ILE A 37 2.91 -21.00 -0.65
C ILE A 37 2.17 -20.51 0.60
N GLY A 38 1.23 -19.57 0.45
CA GLY A 38 0.34 -19.16 1.54
C GLY A 38 0.42 -17.72 1.99
N TYR A 39 1.29 -16.88 1.43
CA TYR A 39 1.27 -15.44 1.73
C TYR A 39 -0.04 -14.81 1.27
N ARG A 40 -0.57 -13.89 2.08
CA ARG A 40 -1.81 -13.15 1.77
C ARG A 40 -1.64 -11.64 1.88
N HIS A 41 -0.51 -11.18 2.39
CA HIS A 41 -0.15 -9.76 2.47
C HIS A 41 1.04 -9.50 1.56
N ILE A 42 0.84 -8.60 0.57
CA ILE A 42 1.87 -8.18 -0.37
C ILE A 42 2.16 -6.70 -0.14
N ASP A 43 3.42 -6.35 0.06
CA ASP A 43 3.89 -4.98 0.30
C ASP A 43 4.72 -4.48 -0.86
N THR A 44 4.27 -3.39 -1.49
CA THR A 44 4.97 -2.67 -2.53
C THR A 44 5.02 -1.17 -2.21
N ALA A 45 5.46 -0.35 -3.15
CA ALA A 45 5.48 1.10 -3.05
C ALA A 45 5.62 1.72 -4.44
N GLN A 46 5.19 2.98 -4.55
CA GLN A 46 5.35 3.74 -5.81
C GLN A 46 6.82 3.81 -6.24
N SER A 47 7.73 4.01 -5.27
CA SER A 47 9.18 4.12 -5.54
C SER A 47 9.87 2.80 -5.88
N TYR A 48 9.18 1.67 -5.78
CA TYR A 48 9.75 0.37 -6.17
C TYR A 48 9.60 0.11 -7.67
N PHE A 49 8.75 0.85 -8.35
CA PHE A 49 8.50 0.75 -9.80
C PHE A 49 8.06 -0.64 -10.25
N ASN A 50 7.35 -1.37 -9.38
CA ASN A 50 6.86 -2.72 -9.66
C ASN A 50 5.39 -2.95 -9.29
N GLU A 51 4.62 -1.88 -9.06
CA GLU A 51 3.19 -2.01 -8.74
C GLU A 51 2.39 -2.70 -9.85
N GLU A 52 2.77 -2.49 -11.10
CA GLU A 52 2.09 -3.13 -12.24
C GLU A 52 2.29 -4.64 -12.25
N GLU A 53 3.49 -5.11 -11.94
CA GLU A 53 3.81 -6.53 -11.85
C GLU A 53 3.09 -7.19 -10.68
N VAL A 54 2.99 -6.49 -9.54
CA VAL A 54 2.18 -6.93 -8.41
C VAL A 54 0.71 -7.04 -8.83
N GLY A 55 0.19 -6.05 -9.54
CA GLY A 55 -1.17 -6.06 -10.07
C GLY A 55 -1.43 -7.23 -11.01
N ASN A 56 -0.47 -7.54 -11.88
CA ASN A 56 -0.57 -8.70 -12.77
C ASN A 56 -0.68 -10.00 -11.96
N ALA A 57 0.14 -10.15 -10.93
CA ALA A 57 0.10 -11.33 -10.05
C ALA A 57 -1.25 -11.44 -9.32
N ILE A 58 -1.76 -10.33 -8.77
CA ILE A 58 -3.05 -10.29 -8.08
C ILE A 58 -4.17 -10.77 -9.02
N SER A 59 -4.17 -10.30 -10.27
CA SER A 59 -5.20 -10.66 -11.24
C SER A 59 -5.13 -12.12 -11.72
N LYS A 60 -3.96 -12.75 -11.63
CA LYS A 60 -3.72 -14.12 -12.12
C LYS A 60 -3.73 -15.18 -11.03
N CYS A 61 -3.60 -14.80 -9.76
CA CYS A 61 -3.36 -15.76 -8.67
C CYS A 61 -4.55 -16.67 -8.34
N GLY A 62 -5.75 -16.33 -8.78
CA GLY A 62 -6.96 -17.12 -8.50
C GLY A 62 -7.49 -17.02 -7.08
N ILE A 63 -6.86 -16.22 -6.21
CA ILE A 63 -7.34 -15.97 -4.84
C ILE A 63 -8.31 -14.78 -4.88
N PRO A 64 -9.48 -14.86 -4.23
CA PRO A 64 -10.40 -13.74 -4.15
C PRO A 64 -9.72 -12.50 -3.57
N ARG A 65 -10.02 -11.32 -4.13
CA ARG A 65 -9.36 -10.06 -3.72
C ARG A 65 -9.50 -9.78 -2.22
N GLU A 66 -10.65 -10.11 -1.64
CA GLU A 66 -10.93 -9.90 -0.22
C GLU A 66 -10.09 -10.79 0.71
N GLU A 67 -9.46 -11.84 0.19
CA GLU A 67 -8.53 -12.68 0.95
C GLU A 67 -7.09 -12.18 0.89
N LEU A 68 -6.82 -11.17 0.05
CA LEU A 68 -5.51 -10.56 -0.08
C LEU A 68 -5.47 -9.23 0.66
N PHE A 69 -4.33 -8.92 1.25
CA PHE A 69 -4.06 -7.63 1.88
C PHE A 69 -2.92 -6.95 1.11
N ILE A 70 -3.21 -5.83 0.47
CA ILE A 70 -2.26 -5.13 -0.39
C ILE A 70 -1.86 -3.81 0.25
N THR A 71 -0.55 -3.62 0.43
CA THR A 71 0.03 -2.37 0.94
C THR A 71 0.85 -1.70 -0.16
N THR A 72 0.65 -0.40 -0.33
CA THR A 72 1.54 0.44 -1.11
C THR A 72 1.85 1.74 -0.37
N LYS A 73 2.75 2.55 -0.90
CA LYS A 73 3.24 3.75 -0.22
C LYS A 73 3.37 4.91 -1.21
N VAL A 74 2.94 6.09 -0.78
CA VAL A 74 3.09 7.32 -1.56
C VAL A 74 4.52 7.82 -1.42
N TRP A 75 5.19 8.05 -2.56
CA TRP A 75 6.54 8.59 -2.56
C TRP A 75 6.54 10.11 -2.43
N ILE A 76 7.61 10.67 -1.88
CA ILE A 76 7.70 12.11 -1.58
C ILE A 76 7.49 13.02 -2.78
N ASP A 77 7.84 12.59 -4.00
CA ASP A 77 7.61 13.36 -5.22
C ASP A 77 6.12 13.56 -5.53
N ASN A 78 5.28 12.73 -4.93
CA ASN A 78 3.83 12.77 -5.08
C ASN A 78 3.12 13.38 -3.88
N TYR A 79 3.84 14.01 -2.95
CA TYR A 79 3.24 14.66 -1.79
C TYR A 79 2.54 15.97 -2.18
N GLY A 80 1.72 16.47 -1.27
CA GLY A 80 0.70 17.47 -1.53
C GLY A 80 -0.65 16.80 -1.76
N TYR A 81 -1.73 17.54 -1.57
CA TYR A 81 -3.08 16.98 -1.61
C TYR A 81 -3.44 16.42 -3.01
N ASP A 82 -3.40 17.26 -4.03
CA ASP A 82 -3.81 16.86 -5.38
C ASP A 82 -2.91 15.78 -5.98
N LYS A 83 -1.59 15.97 -5.86
CA LYS A 83 -0.61 15.01 -6.37
C LYS A 83 -0.76 13.65 -5.72
N ALA A 84 -0.89 13.61 -4.39
CA ALA A 84 -1.03 12.37 -3.66
C ALA A 84 -2.31 11.63 -4.08
N LYS A 85 -3.42 12.34 -4.15
CA LYS A 85 -4.70 11.76 -4.59
C LYS A 85 -4.58 11.14 -5.98
N GLN A 86 -4.04 11.87 -6.94
CA GLN A 86 -3.86 11.38 -8.31
C GLN A 86 -2.90 10.20 -8.38
N SER A 87 -1.81 10.23 -7.60
CA SER A 87 -0.83 9.16 -7.57
C SER A 87 -1.41 7.86 -7.02
N ILE A 88 -2.29 7.93 -6.01
CA ILE A 88 -2.95 6.76 -5.44
C ILE A 88 -3.94 6.15 -6.43
N LEU A 89 -4.72 6.98 -7.12
CA LEU A 89 -5.61 6.50 -8.19
C LEU A 89 -4.83 5.80 -9.30
N LYS A 90 -3.64 6.32 -9.63
CA LYS A 90 -2.73 5.68 -10.59
C LYS A 90 -2.18 4.36 -10.05
N SER A 91 -1.81 4.30 -8.77
CA SER A 91 -1.40 3.05 -8.13
C SER A 91 -2.50 1.99 -8.19
N MET A 92 -3.75 2.38 -7.93
CA MET A 92 -4.89 1.46 -8.03
C MET A 92 -5.02 0.86 -9.43
N LYS A 93 -4.81 1.66 -10.47
CA LYS A 93 -4.81 1.18 -11.87
C LYS A 93 -3.68 0.19 -12.13
N LYS A 94 -2.48 0.49 -11.67
CA LYS A 94 -1.31 -0.39 -11.80
C LYS A 94 -1.53 -1.70 -11.07
N LEU A 95 -2.03 -1.63 -9.84
CA LEU A 95 -2.33 -2.80 -9.01
C LEU A 95 -3.57 -3.56 -9.48
N LYS A 96 -4.35 -2.99 -10.40
CA LYS A 96 -5.58 -3.58 -10.93
C LYS A 96 -6.60 -3.91 -9.84
N VAL A 97 -6.76 -2.97 -8.91
CA VAL A 97 -7.67 -3.12 -7.76
C VAL A 97 -8.64 -1.94 -7.68
N GLU A 98 -9.81 -2.19 -7.08
CA GLU A 98 -10.81 -1.15 -6.82
C GLU A 98 -10.61 -0.50 -5.45
N TYR A 99 -9.85 -1.13 -4.56
CA TYR A 99 -9.44 -0.59 -3.27
C TYR A 99 -8.07 -1.14 -2.88
N ILE A 100 -7.37 -0.38 -2.03
CA ILE A 100 -6.09 -0.79 -1.44
C ILE A 100 -6.31 -1.00 0.06
N ASP A 101 -5.74 -2.05 0.63
CA ASP A 101 -5.94 -2.36 2.05
C ASP A 101 -5.21 -1.38 2.97
N LEU A 102 -3.98 -1.01 2.63
CA LEU A 102 -3.19 -0.07 3.42
C LEU A 102 -2.36 0.82 2.50
N VAL A 103 -2.48 2.13 2.68
CA VAL A 103 -1.60 3.11 2.03
C VAL A 103 -0.82 3.86 3.10
N LEU A 104 0.50 3.89 2.95
CA LEU A 104 1.41 4.59 3.85
C LEU A 104 2.02 5.82 3.17
N LEU A 105 2.28 6.87 3.93
CA LEU A 105 3.25 7.89 3.54
C LEU A 105 4.64 7.32 3.75
N HIS A 106 5.45 7.23 2.70
CA HIS A 106 6.69 6.47 2.73
C HIS A 106 7.78 7.12 3.59
N GLN A 107 7.85 8.47 3.57
CA GLN A 107 8.90 9.24 4.25
C GLN A 107 8.32 10.53 4.87
N PRO A 108 8.92 11.03 5.98
CA PRO A 108 8.44 12.23 6.70
C PRO A 108 9.04 13.53 6.16
N PHE A 109 8.95 13.77 4.86
CA PHE A 109 9.51 14.95 4.18
C PHE A 109 8.47 15.64 3.33
N SER A 110 8.74 16.90 2.93
CA SER A 110 7.87 17.69 2.04
C SER A 110 6.47 17.89 2.64
N ASP A 111 5.45 18.11 1.82
CA ASP A 111 4.08 18.35 2.27
C ASP A 111 3.36 17.04 2.58
N TYR A 112 3.78 16.37 3.65
CA TYR A 112 3.10 15.16 4.08
C TYR A 112 1.72 15.43 4.72
N TYR A 113 1.46 16.63 5.21
CA TYR A 113 0.12 17.01 5.70
C TYR A 113 -0.91 16.99 4.56
N GLY A 114 -0.59 17.61 3.43
CA GLY A 114 -1.46 17.57 2.25
C GLY A 114 -1.67 16.15 1.73
N ALA A 115 -0.59 15.37 1.67
CA ALA A 115 -0.67 13.96 1.29
C ALA A 115 -1.56 13.17 2.24
N TYR A 116 -1.44 13.39 3.56
CA TYR A 116 -2.27 12.68 4.54
C TYR A 116 -3.76 13.03 4.39
N ARG A 117 -4.09 14.30 4.11
CA ARG A 117 -5.48 14.69 3.84
C ARG A 117 -6.04 13.97 2.62
N ALA A 118 -5.24 13.74 1.59
CA ALA A 118 -5.64 12.95 0.43
C ALA A 118 -5.94 11.50 0.83
N LEU A 119 -5.11 10.89 1.70
CA LEU A 119 -5.37 9.56 2.23
C LEU A 119 -6.69 9.51 3.00
N GLN A 120 -6.95 10.51 3.85
CA GLN A 120 -8.18 10.58 4.64
C GLN A 120 -9.42 10.66 3.75
N GLU A 121 -9.37 11.44 2.68
CA GLU A 121 -10.48 11.57 1.73
C GLU A 121 -10.74 10.25 1.02
N LEU A 122 -9.70 9.61 0.47
CA LEU A 122 -9.84 8.32 -0.20
C LEU A 122 -10.29 7.21 0.75
N TYR A 123 -9.90 7.28 2.01
CA TYR A 123 -10.40 6.40 3.06
C TYR A 123 -11.92 6.60 3.24
N GLY A 124 -12.38 7.84 3.34
CA GLY A 124 -13.79 8.17 3.45
C GLY A 124 -14.63 7.71 2.25
N GLU A 125 -14.01 7.68 1.06
CA GLU A 125 -14.64 7.19 -0.18
C GLU A 125 -14.61 5.66 -0.31
N GLY A 126 -13.99 4.95 0.63
CA GLY A 126 -13.88 3.49 0.58
C GLY A 126 -12.81 2.95 -0.37
N LYS A 127 -11.94 3.81 -0.91
CA LYS A 127 -10.87 3.40 -1.82
C LYS A 127 -9.63 2.89 -1.10
N ILE A 128 -9.47 3.25 0.18
CA ILE A 128 -8.41 2.78 1.06
C ILE A 128 -9.05 2.27 2.34
N ARG A 129 -8.65 1.08 2.80
CA ARG A 129 -9.21 0.50 4.02
C ARG A 129 -8.50 0.92 5.29
N ALA A 130 -7.20 1.24 5.19
CA ALA A 130 -6.40 1.75 6.30
C ALA A 130 -5.31 2.68 5.78
N ILE A 131 -4.94 3.67 6.59
CA ILE A 131 -3.92 4.66 6.26
C ILE A 131 -2.89 4.74 7.38
N GLY A 132 -1.67 5.08 7.03
CA GLY A 132 -0.61 5.19 8.02
C GLY A 132 0.63 5.89 7.49
N VAL A 133 1.70 5.81 8.27
CA VAL A 133 2.98 6.47 7.98
C VAL A 133 4.12 5.48 8.14
N SER A 134 5.24 5.75 7.46
CA SER A 134 6.44 4.93 7.46
C SER A 134 7.66 5.82 7.66
N ASN A 135 8.65 5.33 8.40
CA ASN A 135 9.89 6.06 8.68
C ASN A 135 9.72 7.38 9.46
N PHE A 136 8.56 7.60 10.04
CA PHE A 136 8.31 8.78 10.87
C PHE A 136 8.96 8.59 12.23
N SER A 137 9.80 9.55 12.64
CA SER A 137 10.34 9.61 14.00
C SER A 137 9.22 9.92 15.00
N PRO A 138 9.41 9.65 16.31
CA PRO A 138 8.35 9.88 17.30
C PRO A 138 7.78 11.30 17.31
N ASP A 139 8.61 12.32 17.10
CA ASP A 139 8.19 13.72 17.01
C ASP A 139 7.33 13.99 15.79
N ARG A 140 7.70 13.43 14.61
CA ARG A 140 6.94 13.55 13.38
C ARG A 140 5.62 12.80 13.45
N LEU A 141 5.63 11.63 14.10
CA LEU A 141 4.40 10.85 14.31
C LEU A 141 3.45 11.60 15.24
N ALA A 142 3.93 12.15 16.34
CA ALA A 142 3.12 12.93 17.25
C ALA A 142 2.53 14.17 16.56
N ASP A 143 3.30 14.81 15.70
CA ASP A 143 2.88 15.99 14.95
C ASP A 143 1.71 15.68 14.00
N ILE A 144 1.83 14.62 13.19
CA ILE A 144 0.77 14.29 12.22
C ILE A 144 -0.47 13.69 12.89
N ALA A 145 -0.31 13.06 14.04
CA ALA A 145 -1.42 12.47 14.81
C ALA A 145 -2.25 13.51 15.56
N ALA A 146 -1.67 14.68 15.81
CA ALA A 146 -2.39 15.78 16.44
C ALA A 146 -3.31 16.47 15.45
#